data_a297de9f4d3b6379e4a184670a94cf18
#
_entry.id   a297de9f4d3b6379e4a184670a94cf18
#
_cell.length_a   1.000
_cell.length_b   1.000
_cell.length_c   1.000
_cell.angle_alpha   90.00
_cell.angle_beta   90.00
_cell.angle_gamma   90.00
#
_symmetry.space_group_name_H-M   'P 1'
#
loop_
_entity.id
_entity.type
_entity.pdbx_description
1 polymer ?
#
loop_
_entity_poly.entity_id
_entity_poly.type
_entity_poly.pdbx_seq_one_letter_code
_entity_poly.pdbx_strand_id
1 'polypeptide(L)'
;MTEIKTAGVLLFVLAFAGSTQELHPGVWGGRDLSAFPLPVTGYDVYMVGELHGVQETEGVLLQYLARLYEGAGLRDVALEEKSVYQRDAEAYVESKSKTLSAPLCLRTGVLNAIRRFNEGRKESELVRVHLVDIDFNAEAIREHLSTLKEQIRGTESVRLPAPGGIKAHGLETVAALQRLTQDQEILGELRTVGHSIRAYQQGLDGGTGDVKGSPYLNDREDAAVSHIIDVHSRHGLPVLALYGNDHVSKVPLHNGGPNQDTDFPPMALRLERAGIKVFSLVTFPLAGRSNWRGHERELMWTASDGALNNGMTLDRVLASDPGREFLYIDPRREPVKLPSQDLTRSRADGFLLFSHGTPAENRCATR
;
A
#
# COMPACT_ATOMS: atom_id res chain seq x y z
N MET A 1 -38.20 -7.95 37.12
CA MET A 1 -38.34 -8.31 35.70
C MET A 1 -38.12 -7.04 34.90
N THR A 2 -36.91 -6.85 34.38
CA THR A 2 -36.54 -5.65 33.63
C THR A 2 -36.03 -6.14 32.28
N GLU A 3 -36.84 -5.93 31.24
CA GLU A 3 -36.55 -6.29 29.86
C GLU A 3 -35.37 -5.46 29.33
N ILE A 4 -34.28 -6.13 28.98
CA ILE A 4 -33.16 -5.55 28.23
C ILE A 4 -33.57 -5.58 26.75
N LYS A 5 -33.96 -4.44 26.22
CA LYS A 5 -34.14 -4.24 24.78
C LYS A 5 -32.77 -4.22 24.10
N THR A 6 -32.44 -5.31 23.43
CA THR A 6 -31.29 -5.42 22.54
C THR A 6 -31.59 -4.55 21.30
N ALA A 7 -31.02 -3.37 21.24
CA ALA A 7 -31.04 -2.55 20.04
C ALA A 7 -30.05 -3.16 19.03
N GLY A 8 -30.57 -3.96 18.10
CA GLY A 8 -29.82 -4.44 16.95
C GLY A 8 -29.47 -3.23 16.06
N VAL A 9 -28.20 -2.90 15.99
CA VAL A 9 -27.69 -2.01 14.95
C VAL A 9 -27.76 -2.75 13.63
N LEU A 10 -28.85 -2.56 12.92
CA LEU A 10 -29.04 -3.00 11.54
C LEU A 10 -28.12 -2.12 10.68
N LEU A 11 -26.93 -2.63 10.35
CA LEU A 11 -26.08 -2.03 9.33
C LEU A 11 -26.81 -2.20 7.99
N PHE A 12 -27.54 -1.16 7.56
CA PHE A 12 -28.05 -1.05 6.21
C PHE A 12 -26.84 -0.91 5.27
N VAL A 13 -26.26 -2.03 4.86
CA VAL A 13 -25.58 -2.10 3.59
C VAL A 13 -26.67 -1.98 2.54
N LEU A 14 -27.00 -0.74 2.18
CA LEU A 14 -27.73 -0.47 0.96
C LEU A 14 -26.85 -0.95 -0.18
N ALA A 15 -27.06 -2.20 -0.59
CA ALA A 15 -26.59 -2.70 -1.86
C ALA A 15 -27.31 -1.87 -2.94
N PHE A 16 -26.80 -0.68 -3.21
CA PHE A 16 -27.00 -0.06 -4.50
C PHE A 16 -26.26 -0.97 -5.47
N ALA A 17 -26.96 -1.94 -6.04
CA ALA A 17 -26.53 -2.65 -7.22
C ALA A 17 -26.40 -1.61 -8.34
N GLY A 18 -25.31 -0.85 -8.32
CA GLY A 18 -24.92 -0.03 -9.44
C GLY A 18 -24.74 -0.98 -10.61
N SER A 19 -25.56 -0.87 -11.64
CA SER A 19 -25.42 -1.69 -12.83
C SER A 19 -24.07 -1.38 -13.48
N THR A 20 -23.08 -2.27 -13.27
CA THR A 20 -21.88 -2.25 -14.14
C THR A 20 -22.32 -2.68 -15.52
N GLN A 21 -21.89 -1.93 -16.47
CA GLN A 21 -22.06 -2.26 -17.86
C GLN A 21 -20.68 -2.54 -18.45
N GLU A 22 -20.49 -3.71 -19.06
CA GLU A 22 -19.38 -3.90 -19.95
C GLU A 22 -19.62 -3.01 -21.18
N LEU A 23 -18.81 -1.97 -21.31
CA LEU A 23 -18.93 -0.94 -22.33
C LEU A 23 -18.27 -1.37 -23.64
N HIS A 24 -17.21 -2.17 -23.49
CA HIS A 24 -16.39 -2.74 -24.54
C HIS A 24 -15.78 -4.04 -23.99
N PRO A 25 -15.47 -5.05 -24.82
CA PRO A 25 -14.79 -6.24 -24.30
C PRO A 25 -13.58 -5.88 -23.43
N GLY A 26 -13.61 -6.24 -22.14
CA GLY A 26 -12.54 -5.93 -21.19
C GLY A 26 -12.61 -4.54 -20.53
N VAL A 27 -13.65 -3.74 -20.80
CA VAL A 27 -13.84 -2.40 -20.18
C VAL A 27 -15.18 -2.31 -19.51
N TRP A 28 -15.19 -2.02 -18.22
CA TRP A 28 -16.41 -1.85 -17.43
C TRP A 28 -16.47 -0.46 -16.85
N GLY A 29 -17.65 0.10 -16.78
CA GLY A 29 -17.94 1.38 -16.11
C GLY A 29 -18.90 1.19 -14.96
N GLY A 30 -18.73 1.95 -13.87
CA GLY A 30 -19.58 1.88 -12.70
C GLY A 30 -19.34 3.01 -11.72
N ARG A 31 -20.13 3.00 -10.62
CA ARG A 31 -20.04 3.97 -9.53
C ARG A 31 -19.26 3.45 -8.33
N ASP A 32 -19.12 2.15 -8.23
CA ASP A 32 -18.40 1.48 -7.15
C ASP A 32 -17.74 0.19 -7.64
N LEU A 33 -16.90 -0.43 -6.78
CA LEU A 33 -16.15 -1.63 -7.14
C LEU A 33 -16.96 -2.92 -7.05
N SER A 34 -18.16 -2.91 -6.45
CA SER A 34 -18.94 -4.13 -6.18
C SER A 34 -19.29 -4.89 -7.45
N ALA A 35 -19.39 -4.15 -8.51
CA ALA A 35 -19.85 -4.62 -9.80
C ALA A 35 -18.71 -4.97 -10.77
N PHE A 36 -17.43 -4.62 -10.50
CA PHE A 36 -16.33 -4.97 -11.39
C PHE A 36 -15.85 -6.42 -11.19
N PRO A 37 -15.36 -7.08 -12.25
CA PRO A 37 -14.87 -8.46 -12.19
C PRO A 37 -13.47 -8.55 -11.53
N LEU A 38 -13.27 -7.83 -10.41
CA LEU A 38 -12.05 -7.94 -9.64
C LEU A 38 -12.00 -9.30 -8.94
N PRO A 39 -10.86 -10.03 -9.00
CA PRO A 39 -10.75 -11.32 -8.35
C PRO A 39 -10.83 -11.19 -6.83
N VAL A 40 -11.55 -12.12 -6.19
CA VAL A 40 -11.62 -12.21 -4.72
C VAL A 40 -10.97 -13.48 -4.18
N THR A 41 -10.50 -14.35 -5.06
CA THR A 41 -9.78 -15.59 -4.72
C THR A 41 -8.68 -15.89 -5.72
N GLY A 42 -7.80 -16.82 -5.39
CA GLY A 42 -6.78 -17.35 -6.32
C GLY A 42 -5.43 -16.65 -6.27
N TYR A 43 -5.28 -15.63 -5.42
CA TYR A 43 -4.03 -14.92 -5.22
C TYR A 43 -3.64 -14.86 -3.75
N ASP A 44 -2.34 -14.85 -3.49
CA ASP A 44 -1.75 -14.76 -2.16
C ASP A 44 -1.60 -13.29 -1.73
N VAL A 45 -1.36 -12.40 -2.70
CA VAL A 45 -1.24 -10.95 -2.50
C VAL A 45 -2.06 -10.20 -3.54
N TYR A 46 -2.88 -9.28 -3.05
CA TYR A 46 -3.64 -8.32 -3.86
C TYR A 46 -3.01 -6.95 -3.69
N MET A 47 -2.46 -6.39 -4.76
CA MET A 47 -1.81 -5.09 -4.71
C MET A 47 -2.68 -4.03 -5.36
N VAL A 48 -2.93 -2.96 -4.63
CA VAL A 48 -3.56 -1.74 -5.14
C VAL A 48 -2.47 -0.68 -5.26
N GLY A 49 -2.19 -0.29 -6.48
CA GLY A 49 -1.27 0.82 -6.76
C GLY A 49 -1.96 2.16 -6.53
N GLU A 50 -1.23 3.14 -6.02
CA GLU A 50 -1.75 4.48 -5.80
C GLU A 50 -0.92 5.55 -6.50
N LEU A 51 -1.59 6.63 -6.90
CA LEU A 51 -0.95 7.92 -7.05
C LEU A 51 -1.08 8.64 -5.71
N HIS A 52 0.06 8.90 -5.07
CA HIS A 52 0.08 9.49 -3.73
C HIS A 52 -0.70 10.82 -3.65
N GLY A 53 -1.46 10.98 -2.58
CA GLY A 53 -2.21 12.20 -2.31
C GLY A 53 -3.53 12.32 -3.06
N VAL A 54 -4.09 11.22 -3.56
CA VAL A 54 -5.41 11.13 -4.18
C VAL A 54 -6.36 10.37 -3.25
N GLN A 55 -7.46 11.01 -2.87
CA GLN A 55 -8.40 10.48 -1.88
C GLN A 55 -9.15 9.23 -2.37
N GLU A 56 -9.47 9.15 -3.66
CA GLU A 56 -10.26 8.06 -4.25
C GLU A 56 -9.58 6.69 -4.08
N THR A 57 -8.25 6.63 -4.08
CA THR A 57 -7.50 5.38 -3.89
C THR A 57 -7.77 4.74 -2.53
N GLU A 58 -7.94 5.56 -1.47
CA GLU A 58 -8.32 5.04 -0.15
C GLU A 58 -9.70 4.36 -0.21
N GLY A 59 -10.66 4.99 -0.91
CA GLY A 59 -12.00 4.42 -1.12
C GLY A 59 -11.96 3.09 -1.88
N VAL A 60 -11.09 2.98 -2.90
CA VAL A 60 -10.86 1.75 -3.66
C VAL A 60 -10.31 0.65 -2.75
N LEU A 61 -9.27 0.95 -1.96
CA LEU A 61 -8.69 -0.01 -1.03
C LEU A 61 -9.75 -0.59 -0.09
N LEU A 62 -10.61 0.27 0.49
CA LEU A 62 -11.60 -0.15 1.48
C LEU A 62 -12.73 -0.99 0.86
N GLN A 63 -13.21 -0.61 -0.32
CA GLN A 63 -14.20 -1.42 -1.02
C GLN A 63 -13.62 -2.79 -1.41
N TYR A 64 -12.35 -2.82 -1.83
CA TYR A 64 -11.71 -4.08 -2.16
C TYR A 64 -11.41 -4.91 -0.91
N LEU A 65 -10.97 -4.28 0.18
CA LEU A 65 -10.80 -4.94 1.48
C LEU A 65 -12.09 -5.64 1.92
N ALA A 66 -13.24 -4.98 1.86
CA ALA A 66 -14.51 -5.58 2.27
C ALA A 66 -14.84 -6.84 1.44
N ARG A 67 -14.63 -6.80 0.13
CA ARG A 67 -14.83 -7.96 -0.76
C ARG A 67 -13.88 -9.11 -0.47
N LEU A 68 -12.60 -8.80 -0.25
CA LEU A 68 -11.58 -9.82 0.05
C LEU A 68 -11.74 -10.39 1.46
N TYR A 69 -12.18 -9.58 2.42
CA TYR A 69 -12.51 -10.02 3.77
C TYR A 69 -13.58 -11.11 3.75
N GLU A 70 -14.67 -10.88 2.99
CA GLU A 70 -15.80 -11.79 2.85
C GLU A 70 -15.47 -13.00 1.94
N GLY A 71 -14.84 -12.74 0.80
CA GLY A 71 -14.64 -13.75 -0.25
C GLY A 71 -13.39 -14.60 -0.08
N ALA A 72 -12.31 -14.05 0.47
CA ALA A 72 -11.01 -14.73 0.64
C ALA A 72 -10.61 -14.94 2.10
N GLY A 73 -11.38 -14.45 3.06
CA GLY A 73 -11.00 -14.49 4.48
C GLY A 73 -9.82 -13.57 4.82
N LEU A 74 -9.51 -12.57 3.96
CA LEU A 74 -8.39 -11.65 4.16
C LEU A 74 -8.49 -10.92 5.50
N ARG A 75 -7.37 -10.82 6.22
CA ARG A 75 -7.26 -10.13 7.51
C ARG A 75 -6.03 -9.21 7.59
N ASP A 76 -5.17 -9.21 6.58
CA ASP A 76 -3.89 -8.50 6.62
C ASP A 76 -3.84 -7.43 5.54
N VAL A 77 -3.54 -6.18 5.94
CA VAL A 77 -3.37 -5.03 5.05
C VAL A 77 -1.96 -4.48 5.22
N ALA A 78 -1.18 -4.47 4.15
CA ALA A 78 0.16 -3.90 4.09
C ALA A 78 0.11 -2.48 3.51
N LEU A 79 0.75 -1.52 4.17
CA LEU A 79 0.79 -0.12 3.77
C LEU A 79 2.22 0.35 3.54
N GLU A 80 2.42 1.19 2.52
CA GLU A 80 3.68 1.89 2.25
C GLU A 80 3.92 2.98 3.29
N GLU A 81 4.30 2.56 4.49
CA GLU A 81 4.66 3.44 5.59
C GLU A 81 5.80 2.84 6.41
N LYS A 82 6.54 3.72 7.11
CA LYS A 82 7.72 3.33 7.88
C LYS A 82 7.39 2.35 9.00
N SER A 83 8.11 1.25 9.04
CA SER A 83 7.89 0.16 10.01
C SER A 83 8.13 0.57 11.48
N VAL A 84 8.92 1.60 11.75
CA VAL A 84 9.10 2.14 13.11
C VAL A 84 7.78 2.53 13.80
N TYR A 85 6.73 2.85 13.04
CA TYR A 85 5.41 3.24 13.55
C TYR A 85 4.40 2.09 13.61
N GLN A 86 4.84 0.83 13.41
CA GLN A 86 3.99 -0.36 13.36
C GLN A 86 3.05 -0.45 14.57
N ARG A 87 3.60 -0.33 15.77
CA ARG A 87 2.83 -0.43 17.02
C ARG A 87 1.76 0.65 17.19
N ASP A 88 2.08 1.86 16.74
CA ASP A 88 1.13 2.97 16.80
C ASP A 88 -0.05 2.73 15.87
N ALA A 89 0.23 2.21 14.66
CA ALA A 89 -0.80 1.85 13.69
C ALA A 89 -1.69 0.72 14.22
N GLU A 90 -1.10 -0.35 14.75
CA GLU A 90 -1.83 -1.49 15.35
C GLU A 90 -2.70 -1.04 16.51
N ALA A 91 -2.11 -0.36 17.50
CA ALA A 91 -2.85 0.12 18.65
C ALA A 91 -4.03 1.03 18.27
N TYR A 92 -3.86 1.78 17.18
CA TYR A 92 -4.91 2.65 16.68
C TYR A 92 -6.04 1.88 15.98
N VAL A 93 -5.73 0.97 15.05
CA VAL A 93 -6.76 0.21 14.30
C VAL A 93 -7.50 -0.80 15.16
N GLU A 94 -6.87 -1.28 16.23
CA GLU A 94 -7.46 -2.16 17.23
C GLU A 94 -8.21 -1.40 18.34
N SER A 95 -8.34 -0.08 18.26
CA SER A 95 -8.97 0.79 19.25
C SER A 95 -8.33 0.78 20.65
N LYS A 96 -7.08 0.31 20.77
CA LYS A 96 -6.25 0.37 21.99
C LYS A 96 -5.70 1.79 22.22
N SER A 97 -5.53 2.59 21.16
CA SER A 97 -5.17 4.01 21.21
C SER A 97 -6.31 4.88 20.68
N LYS A 98 -6.49 6.07 21.24
CA LYS A 98 -7.44 7.09 20.73
C LYS A 98 -6.81 8.04 19.73
N THR A 99 -5.50 8.13 19.73
CA THR A 99 -4.73 9.08 18.90
C THR A 99 -3.78 8.32 18.00
N LEU A 100 -3.68 8.78 16.78
CA LEU A 100 -2.68 8.33 15.81
C LEU A 100 -1.42 9.20 15.98
N SER A 101 -0.24 8.60 15.88
CA SER A 101 1.01 9.35 15.89
C SER A 101 1.12 10.31 14.70
N ALA A 102 1.74 11.46 14.92
CA ALA A 102 1.84 12.51 13.90
C ALA A 102 2.47 12.04 12.57
N PRO A 103 3.50 11.16 12.56
CA PRO A 103 4.07 10.67 11.31
C PRO A 103 3.10 9.87 10.42
N LEU A 104 2.06 9.25 11.01
CA LEU A 104 1.04 8.48 10.27
C LEU A 104 -0.13 9.32 9.75
N CYS A 105 -0.04 10.64 9.85
CA CYS A 105 -1.12 11.56 9.47
C CYS A 105 -1.53 11.44 7.98
N LEU A 106 -0.62 11.08 7.09
CA LEU A 106 -0.90 10.88 5.66
C LEU A 106 -1.79 9.67 5.41
N ARG A 107 -1.80 8.69 6.30
CA ARG A 107 -2.63 7.47 6.21
C ARG A 107 -3.85 7.50 7.12
N THR A 108 -4.17 8.66 7.68
CA THR A 108 -5.28 8.80 8.64
C THR A 108 -6.61 8.30 8.05
N GLY A 109 -6.87 8.54 6.78
CA GLY A 109 -8.09 8.08 6.10
C GLY A 109 -8.20 6.56 6.11
N VAL A 110 -7.18 5.87 5.62
CA VAL A 110 -7.11 4.40 5.57
C VAL A 110 -7.19 3.79 6.98
N LEU A 111 -6.36 4.29 7.90
CA LEU A 111 -6.31 3.76 9.27
C LEU A 111 -7.63 3.98 10.03
N ASN A 112 -8.28 5.14 9.88
CA ASN A 112 -9.61 5.40 10.42
C ASN A 112 -10.67 4.44 9.87
N ALA A 113 -10.59 4.13 8.60
CA ALA A 113 -11.56 3.27 7.97
C ALA A 113 -11.36 1.80 8.37
N ILE A 114 -10.10 1.32 8.48
CA ILE A 114 -9.80 -0.02 9.03
C ILE A 114 -10.23 -0.10 10.49
N ARG A 115 -9.98 0.95 11.30
CA ARG A 115 -10.46 1.01 12.67
C ARG A 115 -11.99 0.86 12.75
N ARG A 116 -12.75 1.64 11.95
CA ARG A 116 -14.21 1.50 11.89
C ARG A 116 -14.65 0.13 11.40
N PHE A 117 -13.91 -0.46 10.44
CA PHE A 117 -14.17 -1.82 9.98
C PHE A 117 -14.00 -2.84 11.10
N ASN A 118 -13.07 -2.62 12.02
CA ASN A 118 -12.80 -3.49 13.16
C ASN A 118 -13.79 -3.30 14.33
N GLU A 119 -14.55 -2.21 14.38
CA GLU A 119 -15.49 -1.94 15.47
C GLU A 119 -16.48 -3.09 15.71
N GLY A 120 -16.54 -3.58 16.94
CA GLY A 120 -17.45 -4.65 17.35
C GLY A 120 -17.04 -6.06 16.89
N ARG A 121 -15.91 -6.22 16.21
CA ARG A 121 -15.37 -7.53 15.81
C ARG A 121 -14.57 -8.17 16.95
N LYS A 122 -14.53 -9.51 16.93
CA LYS A 122 -13.66 -10.27 17.84
C LYS A 122 -12.20 -10.13 17.39
N GLU A 123 -11.27 -10.32 18.30
CA GLU A 123 -9.82 -10.24 18.02
C GLU A 123 -9.39 -11.12 16.83
N SER A 124 -9.92 -12.33 16.72
CA SER A 124 -9.65 -13.25 15.59
C SER A 124 -10.23 -12.79 14.25
N GLU A 125 -11.10 -11.81 14.25
CA GLU A 125 -11.79 -11.26 13.07
C GLU A 125 -11.26 -9.88 12.66
N LEU A 126 -10.35 -9.31 13.46
CA LEU A 126 -9.80 -7.99 13.16
C LEU A 126 -8.97 -8.01 11.87
N VAL A 127 -9.06 -6.92 11.13
CA VAL A 127 -8.10 -6.59 10.08
C VAL A 127 -6.86 -6.00 10.74
N ARG A 128 -5.71 -6.64 10.50
CA ARG A 128 -4.40 -6.21 10.96
C ARG A 128 -3.75 -5.31 9.94
N VAL A 129 -2.97 -4.36 10.40
CA VAL A 129 -2.21 -3.45 9.54
C VAL A 129 -0.72 -3.72 9.70
N HIS A 130 -0.01 -3.78 8.59
CA HIS A 130 1.43 -3.97 8.53
C HIS A 130 2.07 -2.80 7.78
N LEU A 131 2.97 -2.08 8.43
CA LEU A 131 3.75 -1.01 7.82
C LEU A 131 5.03 -1.62 7.26
N VAL A 132 5.13 -1.69 5.93
CA VAL A 132 6.14 -2.55 5.29
C VAL A 132 7.28 -1.78 4.63
N ASP A 133 7.32 -0.46 4.77
CA ASP A 133 8.40 0.35 4.23
C ASP A 133 9.57 0.50 5.22
N ILE A 134 10.74 0.84 4.70
CA ILE A 134 11.96 1.04 5.49
C ILE A 134 11.94 2.38 6.24
N ASP A 135 12.79 2.49 7.25
CA ASP A 135 13.05 3.74 7.97
C ASP A 135 14.11 4.57 7.22
N PHE A 136 13.80 5.84 6.96
CA PHE A 136 14.57 6.65 5.99
C PHE A 136 15.72 7.46 6.59
N ASN A 137 15.92 7.43 7.92
CA ASN A 137 17.00 8.17 8.56
C ASN A 137 17.53 7.47 9.82
N ALA A 138 18.66 7.92 10.31
CA ALA A 138 19.35 7.32 11.43
C ALA A 138 18.57 7.37 12.75
N GLU A 139 17.81 8.42 12.97
CA GLU A 139 16.99 8.61 14.16
C GLU A 139 15.85 7.58 14.20
N ALA A 140 15.10 7.44 13.10
CA ALA A 140 14.03 6.46 12.98
C ALA A 140 14.55 5.02 13.10
N ILE A 141 15.68 4.69 12.45
CA ILE A 141 16.33 3.38 12.56
C ILE A 141 16.70 3.09 14.03
N ARG A 142 17.28 4.07 14.73
CA ARG A 142 17.66 3.92 16.13
C ARG A 142 16.44 3.78 17.05
N GLU A 143 15.40 4.55 16.81
CA GLU A 143 14.12 4.43 17.53
C GLU A 143 13.52 3.04 17.37
N HIS A 144 13.49 2.52 16.15
CA HIS A 144 13.00 1.18 15.85
C HIS A 144 13.84 0.11 16.56
N LEU A 145 15.18 0.19 16.49
CA LEU A 145 16.06 -0.70 17.24
C LEU A 145 15.82 -0.63 18.75
N SER A 146 15.54 0.55 19.31
CA SER A 146 15.22 0.72 20.74
C SER A 146 13.92 0.01 21.09
N THR A 147 12.89 0.20 20.30
CA THR A 147 11.59 -0.43 20.47
C THR A 147 11.68 -1.95 20.43
N LEU A 148 12.43 -2.50 19.47
CA LEU A 148 12.63 -3.95 19.36
C LEU A 148 13.48 -4.50 20.52
N LYS A 149 14.51 -3.77 20.93
CA LYS A 149 15.35 -4.16 22.07
C LYS A 149 14.53 -4.31 23.37
N GLU A 150 13.57 -3.44 23.61
CA GLU A 150 12.71 -3.49 24.81
C GLU A 150 11.81 -4.73 24.84
N GLN A 151 11.53 -5.34 23.69
CA GLN A 151 10.71 -6.55 23.57
C GLN A 151 11.52 -7.85 23.78
N ILE A 152 12.83 -7.79 23.60
CA ILE A 152 13.71 -8.96 23.64
C ILE A 152 14.33 -9.06 25.05
N ARG A 153 14.24 -10.23 25.66
CA ARG A 153 14.87 -10.49 26.96
C ARG A 153 16.39 -10.68 26.81
N GLY A 154 17.15 -10.32 27.86
CA GLY A 154 18.60 -10.52 27.88
C GLY A 154 19.39 -9.55 27.02
N THR A 155 18.82 -8.40 26.72
CA THR A 155 19.42 -7.37 25.84
C THR A 155 20.27 -6.34 26.60
N GLU A 156 20.53 -6.52 27.91
CA GLU A 156 21.24 -5.55 28.78
C GLU A 156 22.64 -5.23 28.26
N SER A 157 23.31 -6.22 27.66
CA SER A 157 24.66 -6.07 27.08
C SER A 157 24.66 -5.45 25.67
N VAL A 158 23.51 -5.41 24.99
CA VAL A 158 23.41 -4.85 23.63
C VAL A 158 23.33 -3.33 23.71
N ARG A 159 24.38 -2.66 23.27
CA ARG A 159 24.41 -1.19 23.18
C ARG A 159 23.89 -0.73 21.82
N LEU A 160 22.92 0.18 21.85
CA LEU A 160 22.44 0.83 20.62
C LEU A 160 23.44 1.91 20.19
N PRO A 161 23.82 1.96 18.92
CA PRO A 161 24.66 3.04 18.42
C PRO A 161 23.91 4.39 18.50
N ALA A 162 24.66 5.47 18.68
CA ALA A 162 24.09 6.81 18.45
C ALA A 162 23.70 6.96 16.97
N PRO A 163 22.81 7.90 16.59
CA PRO A 163 22.41 8.07 15.19
C PRO A 163 23.58 8.14 14.22
N GLY A 164 24.64 8.91 14.51
CA GLY A 164 25.85 8.99 13.69
C GLY A 164 26.66 7.68 13.59
N GLY A 165 26.42 6.71 14.48
CA GLY A 165 27.07 5.39 14.47
C GLY A 165 26.28 4.30 13.75
N ILE A 166 25.03 4.59 13.29
CA ILE A 166 24.17 3.59 12.63
C ILE A 166 24.83 2.99 11.39
N LYS A 167 25.47 3.80 10.55
CA LYS A 167 26.17 3.31 9.34
C LYS A 167 27.26 2.29 9.65
N ALA A 168 27.99 2.48 10.75
CA ALA A 168 29.12 1.64 11.11
C ALA A 168 28.71 0.40 11.93
N HIS A 169 27.74 0.52 12.84
CA HIS A 169 27.48 -0.50 13.89
C HIS A 169 26.04 -1.01 13.89
N GLY A 170 25.14 -0.46 13.06
CA GLY A 170 23.72 -0.82 13.07
C GLY A 170 23.49 -2.29 12.74
N LEU A 171 24.14 -2.83 11.71
CA LEU A 171 23.99 -4.24 11.32
C LEU A 171 24.51 -5.21 12.38
N GLU A 172 25.60 -4.87 13.09
CA GLU A 172 26.10 -5.66 14.23
C GLU A 172 25.07 -5.70 15.37
N THR A 173 24.41 -4.58 15.63
CA THR A 173 23.33 -4.48 16.63
C THR A 173 22.14 -5.34 16.23
N VAL A 174 21.69 -5.28 14.96
CA VAL A 174 20.61 -6.16 14.44
C VAL A 174 21.00 -7.63 14.66
N ALA A 175 22.20 -8.04 14.24
CA ALA A 175 22.66 -9.42 14.40
C ALA A 175 22.77 -9.85 15.88
N ALA A 176 23.10 -8.92 16.79
CA ALA A 176 23.12 -9.21 18.23
C ALA A 176 21.70 -9.45 18.77
N LEU A 177 20.71 -8.63 18.39
CA LEU A 177 19.32 -8.77 18.81
C LEU A 177 18.69 -10.04 18.21
N GLN A 178 18.95 -10.37 16.94
CA GLN A 178 18.46 -11.59 16.30
C GLN A 178 18.89 -12.87 17.03
N ARG A 179 20.10 -12.91 17.61
CA ARG A 179 20.57 -14.07 18.39
C ARG A 179 19.85 -14.25 19.71
N LEU A 180 19.18 -13.22 20.23
CA LEU A 180 18.51 -13.23 21.53
C LEU A 180 17.02 -13.52 21.47
N THR A 181 16.44 -13.59 20.27
CA THR A 181 14.99 -13.86 20.09
C THR A 181 14.74 -15.03 19.15
N GLN A 182 13.63 -15.74 19.39
CA GLN A 182 13.06 -16.74 18.47
C GLN A 182 11.68 -16.28 17.95
N ASP A 183 11.23 -15.11 18.37
CA ASP A 183 9.97 -14.53 17.95
C ASP A 183 10.07 -14.15 16.45
N GLN A 184 9.22 -14.77 15.64
CA GLN A 184 9.26 -14.62 14.17
C GLN A 184 8.82 -13.22 13.72
N GLU A 185 7.97 -12.57 14.48
CA GLU A 185 7.55 -11.20 14.21
C GLU A 185 8.69 -10.22 14.46
N ILE A 186 9.32 -10.29 15.63
CA ILE A 186 10.50 -9.48 15.96
C ILE A 186 11.65 -9.75 14.98
N LEU A 187 11.86 -11.00 14.58
CA LEU A 187 12.86 -11.35 13.55
C LEU A 187 12.54 -10.72 12.19
N GLY A 188 11.26 -10.65 11.83
CA GLY A 188 10.79 -9.95 10.62
C GLY A 188 11.10 -8.46 10.66
N GLU A 189 10.75 -7.79 11.76
CA GLU A 189 11.05 -6.37 11.96
C GLU A 189 12.56 -6.09 11.98
N LEU A 190 13.35 -6.93 12.64
CA LEU A 190 14.82 -6.83 12.63
C LEU A 190 15.41 -6.97 11.20
N ARG A 191 14.82 -7.80 10.32
CA ARG A 191 15.19 -7.86 8.90
C ARG A 191 14.90 -6.53 8.20
N THR A 192 13.72 -5.96 8.41
CA THR A 192 13.34 -4.65 7.84
C THR A 192 14.30 -3.55 8.29
N VAL A 193 14.65 -3.51 9.58
CA VAL A 193 15.67 -2.58 10.11
C VAL A 193 17.03 -2.81 9.44
N GLY A 194 17.42 -4.07 9.21
CA GLY A 194 18.64 -4.42 8.47
C GLY A 194 18.66 -3.83 7.05
N HIS A 195 17.53 -3.89 6.33
CA HIS A 195 17.38 -3.24 5.02
C HIS A 195 17.43 -1.72 5.13
N SER A 196 16.77 -1.12 6.14
CA SER A 196 16.84 0.32 6.42
C SER A 196 18.29 0.79 6.60
N ILE A 197 19.09 0.05 7.35
CA ILE A 197 20.50 0.36 7.59
C ILE A 197 21.32 0.27 6.29
N ARG A 198 21.12 -0.78 5.47
CA ARG A 198 21.81 -0.90 4.18
C ARG A 198 21.45 0.22 3.22
N ALA A 199 20.16 0.56 3.13
CA ALA A 199 19.69 1.69 2.34
C ALA A 199 20.32 3.01 2.82
N TYR A 200 20.40 3.22 4.14
CA TYR A 200 21.06 4.37 4.74
C TYR A 200 22.57 4.39 4.44
N GLN A 201 23.27 3.25 4.48
CA GLN A 201 24.66 3.12 4.07
C GLN A 201 24.88 3.52 2.60
N GLN A 202 23.92 3.23 1.73
CA GLN A 202 23.93 3.54 0.30
C GLN A 202 23.53 4.99 -0.02
N GLY A 203 23.28 5.83 0.98
CA GLY A 203 23.04 7.25 0.81
C GLY A 203 21.61 7.71 1.01
N LEU A 204 20.69 6.83 1.40
CA LEU A 204 19.36 7.24 1.85
C LEU A 204 19.51 8.00 3.18
N ASP A 205 19.20 9.27 3.21
CA ASP A 205 19.26 10.10 4.41
C ASP A 205 18.11 11.12 4.43
N GLY A 206 17.02 10.74 5.12
CA GLY A 206 15.85 11.59 5.36
C GLY A 206 15.12 12.06 4.10
N GLY A 207 15.67 11.71 2.97
CA GLY A 207 15.30 12.25 1.68
C GLY A 207 14.00 11.70 1.16
N THR A 208 13.35 12.54 0.51
CA THR A 208 12.22 12.42 -0.38
C THR A 208 12.61 11.71 -1.67
N GLY A 209 13.67 10.94 -1.65
CA GLY A 209 14.37 10.56 -2.85
C GLY A 209 13.94 9.20 -3.40
N ASP A 210 12.75 9.12 -3.95
CA ASP A 210 12.50 8.18 -5.04
C ASP A 210 13.31 8.61 -6.28
N VAL A 211 14.63 8.72 -6.11
CA VAL A 211 15.51 8.91 -7.25
C VAL A 211 15.59 7.55 -7.92
N LYS A 212 14.77 7.36 -8.96
CA LYS A 212 14.81 6.18 -9.83
C LYS A 212 16.28 5.87 -10.15
N GLY A 213 16.69 4.61 -9.89
CA GLY A 213 18.07 4.19 -10.10
C GLY A 213 19.02 4.31 -8.90
N SER A 214 18.52 4.73 -7.74
CA SER A 214 19.33 4.72 -6.53
C SER A 214 19.53 3.28 -6.01
N PRO A 215 20.77 2.89 -5.62
CA PRO A 215 21.04 1.53 -5.13
C PRO A 215 20.14 1.11 -3.96
N TYR A 216 19.75 2.04 -3.09
CA TYR A 216 18.91 1.78 -1.92
C TYR A 216 17.49 1.34 -2.26
N LEU A 217 16.98 1.60 -3.48
CA LEU A 217 15.65 1.14 -3.89
C LEU A 217 15.54 -0.38 -3.85
N ASN A 218 16.63 -1.10 -4.14
CA ASN A 218 16.62 -2.56 -4.04
C ASN A 218 16.42 -3.02 -2.61
N ASP A 219 17.10 -2.43 -1.63
CA ASP A 219 16.91 -2.77 -0.22
C ASP A 219 15.51 -2.41 0.26
N ARG A 220 14.92 -1.31 -0.22
CA ARG A 220 13.54 -0.92 0.08
C ARG A 220 12.53 -1.94 -0.43
N GLU A 221 12.64 -2.35 -1.70
CA GLU A 221 11.75 -3.37 -2.27
C GLU A 221 11.92 -4.72 -1.57
N ASP A 222 13.15 -5.13 -1.31
CA ASP A 222 13.45 -6.40 -0.62
C ASP A 222 12.89 -6.42 0.80
N ALA A 223 12.91 -5.29 1.51
CA ALA A 223 12.29 -5.15 2.82
C ALA A 223 10.77 -5.38 2.75
N ALA A 224 10.08 -4.66 1.87
CA ALA A 224 8.64 -4.77 1.70
C ALA A 224 8.22 -6.19 1.26
N VAL A 225 8.92 -6.76 0.28
CA VAL A 225 8.69 -8.14 -0.20
C VAL A 225 8.86 -9.15 0.92
N SER A 226 9.98 -9.08 1.65
CA SER A 226 10.25 -10.00 2.76
C SER A 226 9.18 -9.91 3.84
N HIS A 227 8.77 -8.69 4.19
CA HIS A 227 7.74 -8.46 5.20
C HIS A 227 6.38 -9.02 4.77
N ILE A 228 5.96 -8.78 3.54
CA ILE A 228 4.68 -9.32 3.00
C ILE A 228 4.71 -10.85 2.96
N ILE A 229 5.82 -11.46 2.53
CA ILE A 229 5.98 -12.93 2.55
C ILE A 229 5.91 -13.47 3.98
N ASP A 230 6.54 -12.82 4.94
CA ASP A 230 6.51 -13.22 6.35
C ASP A 230 5.08 -13.16 6.92
N VAL A 231 4.33 -12.08 6.64
CA VAL A 231 2.92 -11.92 7.05
C VAL A 231 2.05 -13.03 6.45
N HIS A 232 2.12 -13.22 5.13
CA HIS A 232 1.39 -14.27 4.44
C HIS A 232 1.72 -15.66 4.99
N SER A 233 2.99 -15.96 5.17
CA SER A 233 3.44 -17.28 5.65
C SER A 233 3.00 -17.58 7.08
N ARG A 234 3.00 -16.56 7.96
CA ARG A 234 2.57 -16.70 9.37
C ARG A 234 1.09 -16.97 9.51
N HIS A 235 0.28 -16.30 8.72
CA HIS A 235 -1.17 -16.34 8.88
C HIS A 235 -1.85 -17.34 7.91
N GLY A 236 -1.19 -17.70 6.81
CA GLY A 236 -1.77 -18.53 5.75
C GLY A 236 -2.95 -17.85 5.04
N LEU A 237 -3.10 -16.55 5.17
CA LEU A 237 -4.18 -15.75 4.62
C LEU A 237 -3.63 -14.81 3.54
N PRO A 238 -4.46 -14.41 2.55
CA PRO A 238 -4.03 -13.42 1.57
C PRO A 238 -3.78 -12.05 2.21
N VAL A 239 -2.91 -11.26 1.59
CA VAL A 239 -2.54 -9.90 2.00
C VAL A 239 -3.05 -8.89 0.97
N LEU A 240 -3.67 -7.79 1.42
CA LEU A 240 -3.99 -6.64 0.57
C LEU A 240 -2.93 -5.56 0.81
N ALA A 241 -2.21 -5.16 -0.24
CA ALA A 241 -1.17 -4.15 -0.16
C ALA A 241 -1.58 -2.85 -0.88
N LEU A 242 -1.36 -1.70 -0.23
CA LEU A 242 -1.46 -0.37 -0.85
C LEU A 242 -0.06 0.22 -0.99
N TYR A 243 0.37 0.44 -2.22
CA TYR A 243 1.71 0.92 -2.53
C TYR A 243 1.69 1.83 -3.77
N GLY A 244 2.69 2.68 -3.94
CA GLY A 244 2.80 3.52 -5.15
C GLY A 244 2.73 2.71 -6.45
N ASN A 245 2.14 3.28 -7.51
CA ASN A 245 1.89 2.58 -8.77
C ASN A 245 3.14 1.93 -9.40
N ASP A 246 4.31 2.52 -9.22
CA ASP A 246 5.56 1.96 -9.75
C ASP A 246 5.89 0.60 -9.13
N HIS A 247 5.55 0.39 -7.85
CA HIS A 247 5.84 -0.84 -7.11
C HIS A 247 4.92 -2.02 -7.47
N VAL A 248 3.74 -1.75 -8.02
CA VAL A 248 2.78 -2.80 -8.41
C VAL A 248 2.97 -3.28 -9.85
N SER A 249 3.98 -2.79 -10.56
CA SER A 249 4.33 -3.25 -11.89
C SER A 249 4.85 -4.69 -11.89
N LYS A 250 4.44 -5.48 -12.89
CA LYS A 250 4.91 -6.87 -13.11
C LYS A 250 6.04 -6.98 -14.12
N VAL A 251 6.59 -5.84 -14.52
CA VAL A 251 7.78 -5.77 -15.39
C VAL A 251 8.80 -4.84 -14.77
N PRO A 252 10.09 -5.01 -15.08
CA PRO A 252 11.10 -4.07 -14.66
C PRO A 252 10.76 -2.66 -15.13
N LEU A 253 10.94 -1.70 -14.25
CA LEU A 253 10.82 -0.28 -14.59
C LEU A 253 12.15 0.17 -15.20
N HIS A 254 12.07 0.79 -16.36
CA HIS A 254 13.26 1.31 -17.03
C HIS A 254 13.60 2.70 -16.46
N ASN A 255 14.75 2.81 -15.82
CA ASN A 255 15.25 4.08 -15.31
C ASN A 255 15.90 4.87 -16.45
N GLY A 256 15.11 5.68 -17.14
CA GLY A 256 15.52 6.48 -18.31
C GLY A 256 16.39 7.70 -17.97
N GLY A 257 17.37 7.59 -17.09
CA GLY A 257 18.40 8.61 -16.90
C GLY A 257 19.57 8.38 -17.85
N PRO A 258 20.26 9.43 -18.34
CA PRO A 258 21.32 9.32 -19.35
C PRO A 258 22.55 8.48 -18.91
N ASN A 259 22.60 8.01 -17.66
CA ASN A 259 23.70 7.19 -17.13
C ASN A 259 23.24 5.95 -16.35
N GLN A 260 21.97 5.52 -16.46
CA GLN A 260 21.44 4.44 -15.63
C GLN A 260 20.58 3.48 -16.45
N ASP A 261 21.25 2.52 -17.04
CA ASP A 261 20.66 1.42 -17.81
C ASP A 261 20.35 0.23 -16.87
N THR A 262 19.80 0.49 -15.70
CA THR A 262 19.48 -0.55 -14.73
C THR A 262 17.98 -0.74 -14.62
N ASP A 263 17.53 -1.88 -15.12
CA ASP A 263 16.18 -2.35 -14.89
C ASP A 263 15.95 -2.55 -13.38
N PHE A 264 14.97 -1.85 -12.83
CA PHE A 264 14.57 -1.97 -11.45
C PHE A 264 13.38 -2.93 -11.33
N PRO A 265 13.53 -4.12 -10.73
CA PRO A 265 12.42 -5.03 -10.52
C PRO A 265 11.55 -4.55 -9.35
N PRO A 266 10.29 -4.12 -9.61
CA PRO A 266 9.40 -3.64 -8.58
C PRO A 266 8.85 -4.76 -7.71
N MET A 267 8.20 -4.41 -6.60
CA MET A 267 7.72 -5.33 -5.55
C MET A 267 6.84 -6.45 -6.10
N ALA A 268 5.85 -6.15 -6.94
CA ALA A 268 4.98 -7.17 -7.52
C ALA A 268 5.76 -8.23 -8.30
N LEU A 269 6.73 -7.81 -9.12
CA LEU A 269 7.58 -8.72 -9.88
C LEU A 269 8.50 -9.56 -8.96
N ARG A 270 8.99 -8.97 -7.86
CA ARG A 270 9.82 -9.71 -6.88
C ARG A 270 9.01 -10.76 -6.13
N LEU A 271 7.78 -10.43 -5.73
CA LEU A 271 6.85 -11.38 -5.12
C LEU A 271 6.56 -12.57 -6.06
N GLU A 272 6.27 -12.31 -7.34
CA GLU A 272 6.06 -13.38 -8.32
C GLU A 272 7.32 -14.26 -8.52
N ARG A 273 8.51 -13.66 -8.56
CA ARG A 273 9.77 -14.40 -8.62
C ARG A 273 10.02 -15.26 -7.38
N ALA A 274 9.48 -14.86 -6.24
CA ALA A 274 9.49 -15.66 -5.01
C ALA A 274 8.40 -16.74 -4.96
N GLY A 275 7.59 -16.89 -6.01
CA GLY A 275 6.54 -17.91 -6.11
C GLY A 275 5.19 -17.49 -5.51
N ILE A 276 5.04 -16.23 -5.11
CA ILE A 276 3.78 -15.66 -4.60
C ILE A 276 2.87 -15.29 -5.77
N LYS A 277 1.61 -15.68 -5.71
CA LYS A 277 0.60 -15.31 -6.71
C LYS A 277 0.10 -13.90 -6.43
N VAL A 278 0.45 -12.96 -7.31
CA VAL A 278 0.09 -11.54 -7.15
C VAL A 278 -1.00 -11.15 -8.13
N PHE A 279 -2.05 -10.48 -7.62
CA PHE A 279 -2.95 -9.66 -8.43
C PHE A 279 -2.56 -8.20 -8.28
N SER A 280 -2.32 -7.52 -9.39
CA SER A 280 -1.84 -6.14 -9.44
C SER A 280 -2.89 -5.25 -10.10
N LEU A 281 -3.38 -4.27 -9.35
CA LEU A 281 -4.37 -3.26 -9.78
C LEU A 281 -3.73 -1.87 -9.71
N VAL A 282 -3.49 -1.24 -10.84
CA VAL A 282 -3.06 0.16 -10.92
C VAL A 282 -4.28 1.05 -10.78
N THR A 283 -4.22 2.05 -9.89
CA THR A 283 -5.27 3.08 -9.78
C THR A 283 -4.77 4.43 -10.29
N PHE A 284 -5.62 5.15 -11.00
CA PHE A 284 -5.17 6.36 -11.68
C PHE A 284 -6.31 7.35 -11.94
N PRO A 285 -6.22 8.62 -11.50
CA PRO A 285 -7.17 9.67 -11.86
C PRO A 285 -6.90 10.18 -13.28
N LEU A 286 -7.96 10.39 -14.05
CA LEU A 286 -7.87 10.90 -15.42
C LEU A 286 -7.83 12.42 -15.51
N ALA A 287 -8.11 13.10 -14.40
CA ALA A 287 -8.00 14.55 -14.24
C ALA A 287 -7.94 14.91 -12.76
N GLY A 288 -7.76 16.17 -12.42
CA GLY A 288 -7.88 16.65 -11.06
C GLY A 288 -6.56 17.04 -10.41
N ARG A 289 -6.50 16.87 -9.09
CA ARG A 289 -5.35 17.30 -8.27
C ARG A 289 -4.96 16.22 -7.28
N SER A 290 -3.72 16.24 -6.85
CA SER A 290 -3.20 15.43 -5.74
C SER A 290 -2.62 16.33 -4.66
N ASN A 291 -2.60 15.86 -3.42
CA ASN A 291 -1.92 16.54 -2.31
C ASN A 291 -1.01 15.55 -1.58
N TRP A 292 0.27 15.61 -1.88
CA TRP A 292 1.25 14.77 -1.21
C TRP A 292 2.12 15.62 -0.27
N ARG A 293 2.09 15.29 1.01
CA ARG A 293 2.86 15.98 2.08
C ARG A 293 2.63 17.50 2.13
N GLY A 294 1.40 17.96 1.89
CA GLY A 294 1.05 19.38 1.88
C GLY A 294 1.34 20.11 0.57
N HIS A 295 1.83 19.40 -0.43
CA HIS A 295 2.07 19.97 -1.75
C HIS A 295 0.94 19.54 -2.69
N GLU A 296 -0.02 20.43 -2.89
CA GLU A 296 -1.01 20.25 -3.94
C GLU A 296 -0.37 20.42 -5.31
N ARG A 297 -0.71 19.47 -6.21
CA ARG A 297 -0.26 19.48 -7.60
C ARG A 297 -1.44 19.22 -8.51
N GLU A 298 -1.55 20.02 -9.56
CA GLU A 298 -2.40 19.69 -10.68
C GLU A 298 -1.83 18.49 -11.43
N LEU A 299 -2.69 17.57 -11.82
CA LEU A 299 -2.27 16.42 -12.62
C LEU A 299 -1.96 16.91 -14.03
N MET A 300 -0.74 16.63 -14.50
CA MET A 300 -0.22 17.14 -15.80
C MET A 300 -0.76 16.36 -17.02
N TRP A 301 -1.70 15.45 -16.82
CA TRP A 301 -2.34 14.67 -17.87
C TRP A 301 -3.85 14.89 -17.87
N THR A 302 -4.47 14.58 -19.01
CA THR A 302 -5.91 14.65 -19.18
C THR A 302 -6.43 13.31 -19.68
N ALA A 303 -7.73 13.06 -19.50
CA ALA A 303 -8.36 11.83 -19.99
C ALA A 303 -8.23 11.64 -21.53
N SER A 304 -8.02 12.72 -22.26
CA SER A 304 -7.79 12.68 -23.71
C SER A 304 -6.41 12.13 -24.10
N ASP A 305 -5.44 12.10 -23.17
CA ASP A 305 -4.11 11.54 -23.40
C ASP A 305 -4.13 10.01 -23.40
N GLY A 306 -5.19 9.39 -22.84
CA GLY A 306 -5.40 7.94 -22.82
C GLY A 306 -6.41 7.47 -23.84
N ALA A 307 -6.21 6.27 -24.37
CA ALA A 307 -7.12 5.68 -25.36
C ALA A 307 -7.16 4.15 -25.29
N LEU A 308 -8.32 3.60 -25.65
CA LEU A 308 -8.49 2.17 -25.93
C LEU A 308 -7.86 1.80 -27.29
N ASN A 309 -7.65 0.51 -27.51
CA ASN A 309 -7.02 0.02 -28.75
C ASN A 309 -7.79 0.40 -30.02
N ASN A 310 -9.11 0.60 -29.93
CA ASN A 310 -9.95 1.07 -31.04
C ASN A 310 -9.84 2.60 -31.32
N GLY A 311 -8.96 3.30 -30.59
CA GLY A 311 -8.76 4.75 -30.72
C GLY A 311 -9.78 5.61 -29.98
N MET A 312 -10.75 4.99 -29.26
CA MET A 312 -11.68 5.74 -28.41
C MET A 312 -10.93 6.30 -27.20
N THR A 313 -10.98 7.60 -26.98
CA THR A 313 -10.31 8.24 -25.84
C THR A 313 -11.06 7.98 -24.52
N LEU A 314 -10.33 7.93 -23.39
CA LEU A 314 -10.89 7.60 -22.09
C LEU A 314 -11.90 8.64 -21.60
N ASP A 315 -11.74 9.92 -21.95
CA ASP A 315 -12.70 10.98 -21.65
C ASP A 315 -14.06 10.74 -22.35
N ARG A 316 -14.05 10.27 -23.59
CA ARG A 316 -15.30 9.90 -24.30
C ARG A 316 -16.00 8.71 -23.66
N VAL A 317 -15.22 7.72 -23.19
CA VAL A 317 -15.80 6.57 -22.50
C VAL A 317 -16.46 7.01 -21.19
N LEU A 318 -15.82 7.90 -20.43
CA LEU A 318 -16.40 8.45 -19.19
C LEU A 318 -17.62 9.35 -19.47
N ALA A 319 -17.53 10.25 -20.44
CA ALA A 319 -18.59 11.20 -20.78
C ALA A 319 -19.86 10.54 -21.33
N SER A 320 -19.79 9.27 -21.76
CA SER A 320 -20.97 8.54 -22.22
C SER A 320 -22.01 8.27 -21.13
N ASP A 321 -21.64 8.40 -19.83
CA ASP A 321 -22.55 8.30 -18.69
C ASP A 321 -22.06 9.22 -17.56
N PRO A 322 -22.77 10.33 -17.27
CA PRO A 322 -22.40 11.29 -16.22
C PRO A 322 -22.39 10.73 -14.80
N GLY A 323 -23.04 9.58 -14.59
CA GLY A 323 -23.05 8.89 -13.29
C GLY A 323 -21.90 7.92 -13.08
N ARG A 324 -21.01 7.79 -14.06
CA ARG A 324 -19.87 6.86 -13.99
C ARG A 324 -18.70 7.54 -13.31
N GLU A 325 -18.25 6.94 -12.21
CA GLU A 325 -17.10 7.44 -11.43
C GLU A 325 -15.81 6.68 -11.76
N PHE A 326 -15.96 5.40 -12.14
CA PHE A 326 -14.82 4.50 -12.37
C PHE A 326 -14.92 3.81 -13.72
N LEU A 327 -13.74 3.54 -14.30
CA LEU A 327 -13.52 2.58 -15.38
C LEU A 327 -12.58 1.49 -14.89
N TYR A 328 -12.99 0.23 -15.01
CA TYR A 328 -12.08 -0.91 -14.85
C TYR A 328 -11.72 -1.46 -16.22
N ILE A 329 -10.43 -1.70 -16.46
CA ILE A 329 -9.90 -2.25 -17.70
C ILE A 329 -9.09 -3.48 -17.39
N ASP A 330 -9.43 -4.61 -18.02
CA ASP A 330 -8.58 -5.81 -18.05
C ASP A 330 -7.64 -5.71 -19.27
N PRO A 331 -6.35 -5.42 -19.07
CA PRO A 331 -5.42 -5.19 -20.19
C PRO A 331 -5.13 -6.44 -21.02
N ARG A 332 -5.52 -7.63 -20.52
CA ARG A 332 -5.40 -8.89 -21.29
C ARG A 332 -6.48 -9.00 -22.36
N ARG A 333 -7.62 -8.34 -22.15
CA ARG A 333 -8.77 -8.31 -23.06
C ARG A 333 -8.82 -7.04 -23.89
N GLU A 334 -8.41 -5.92 -23.32
CA GLU A 334 -8.37 -4.62 -23.99
C GLU A 334 -7.05 -3.90 -23.69
N PRO A 335 -6.11 -3.88 -24.63
CA PRO A 335 -4.93 -3.04 -24.53
C PRO A 335 -5.29 -1.56 -24.41
N VAL A 336 -4.74 -0.89 -23.43
CA VAL A 336 -5.02 0.52 -23.17
C VAL A 336 -3.73 1.33 -23.20
N LYS A 337 -3.80 2.51 -23.83
CA LYS A 337 -2.79 3.55 -23.68
C LYS A 337 -3.22 4.46 -22.53
N LEU A 338 -2.45 4.48 -21.47
CA LEU A 338 -2.66 5.41 -20.37
C LEU A 338 -1.89 6.72 -20.61
N PRO A 339 -2.28 7.82 -19.94
CA PRO A 339 -1.57 9.10 -20.06
C PRO A 339 -0.08 9.01 -19.67
N SER A 340 0.28 8.12 -18.75
CA SER A 340 1.67 7.82 -18.41
C SER A 340 2.19 6.61 -19.20
N GLN A 341 3.35 6.74 -19.83
CA GLN A 341 3.99 5.63 -20.53
C GLN A 341 4.42 4.52 -19.57
N ASP A 342 4.90 4.87 -18.37
CA ASP A 342 5.32 3.92 -17.36
C ASP A 342 4.14 3.05 -16.90
N LEU A 343 2.97 3.66 -16.66
CA LEU A 343 1.75 2.94 -16.31
C LEU A 343 1.29 2.02 -17.45
N THR A 344 1.32 2.49 -18.71
CA THR A 344 0.97 1.68 -19.87
C THR A 344 1.86 0.43 -19.98
N ARG A 345 3.13 0.55 -19.60
CA ARG A 345 4.11 -0.55 -19.65
C ARG A 345 4.08 -1.46 -18.42
N SER A 346 3.37 -1.10 -17.36
CA SER A 346 3.43 -1.78 -16.05
C SER A 346 3.02 -3.26 -16.08
N ARG A 347 2.29 -3.70 -17.11
CA ARG A 347 1.71 -5.06 -17.21
C ARG A 347 0.97 -5.46 -15.94
N ALA A 348 0.25 -4.54 -15.33
CA ALA A 348 -0.68 -4.84 -14.25
C ALA A 348 -1.80 -5.79 -14.74
N ASP A 349 -2.44 -6.50 -13.81
CA ASP A 349 -3.57 -7.38 -14.14
C ASP A 349 -4.86 -6.60 -14.37
N GLY A 350 -4.93 -5.36 -13.86
CA GLY A 350 -6.06 -4.47 -14.05
C GLY A 350 -5.69 -3.01 -13.92
N PHE A 351 -6.45 -2.15 -14.57
CA PHE A 351 -6.40 -0.70 -14.37
C PHE A 351 -7.76 -0.23 -13.86
N LEU A 352 -7.76 0.56 -12.79
CA LEU A 352 -8.94 1.23 -12.28
C LEU A 352 -8.74 2.73 -12.37
N LEU A 353 -9.49 3.35 -13.27
CA LEU A 353 -9.37 4.76 -13.60
C LEU A 353 -10.51 5.52 -12.94
N PHE A 354 -10.22 6.68 -12.33
CA PHE A 354 -11.23 7.60 -11.79
C PHE A 354 -11.45 8.75 -12.76
N SER A 355 -12.68 9.24 -12.84
CA SER A 355 -12.98 10.42 -13.65
C SER A 355 -12.22 11.66 -13.16
N HIS A 356 -12.05 11.79 -11.83
CA HIS A 356 -11.40 12.94 -11.20
C HIS A 356 -10.64 12.51 -9.95
N GLY A 357 -9.47 13.10 -9.71
CA GLY A 357 -8.70 12.94 -8.48
C GLY A 357 -8.94 14.13 -7.55
N THR A 358 -9.39 13.83 -6.33
CA THR A 358 -9.55 14.81 -5.25
C THR A 358 -8.28 14.80 -4.40
N PRO A 359 -7.70 15.99 -4.09
CA PRO A 359 -6.55 16.05 -3.19
C PRO A 359 -6.87 15.43 -1.84
N ALA A 360 -6.02 14.54 -1.35
CA ALA A 360 -6.16 14.00 -0.01
C ALA A 360 -6.05 15.12 1.04
N GLU A 361 -6.86 15.05 2.08
CA GLU A 361 -6.78 16.00 3.19
C GLU A 361 -5.41 15.92 3.87
N ASN A 362 -4.67 17.03 3.87
CA ASN A 362 -3.42 17.10 4.61
C ASN A 362 -3.68 17.31 6.12
N ARG A 363 -3.88 16.24 6.84
CA ARG A 363 -4.08 16.30 8.30
C ARG A 363 -2.79 16.50 9.08
N CYS A 364 -1.63 16.51 8.38
CA CYS A 364 -0.32 16.77 8.98
C CYS A 364 -0.02 18.24 9.23
N ALA A 365 -0.74 19.17 8.61
CA ALA A 365 -0.38 20.61 8.55
C ALA A 365 -0.82 21.45 9.76
N THR A 366 -1.41 20.86 10.80
CA THR A 366 -2.02 21.64 11.91
C THR A 366 -1.39 21.41 13.27
N ARG A 367 -0.11 21.06 13.34
CA ARG A 367 0.60 21.04 14.64
C ARG A 367 1.94 21.73 14.59
#